data_92eb4a54af9755866abb6a3098a69c25
#
_entry.id   92eb4a54af9755866abb6a3098a69c25
#
_cell.length_a   1.000
_cell.length_b   1.000
_cell.length_c   1.000
_cell.angle_alpha   90.00
_cell.angle_beta   90.00
_cell.angle_gamma   90.00
#
_symmetry.space_group_name_H-M   'P 1'
#
loop_
_entity.id
_entity.type
_entity.pdbx_description
1 polymer ?
#
loop_
_entity_poly.entity_id
_entity_poly.type
_entity_poly.pdbx_seq_one_letter_code
_entity_poly.pdbx_strand_id
1 'polypeptide(L)'
;MTVRLSRIAPEIPVSNLKQSIDYYQQKLGFQVAVEMPDRHYAIVERDDIAIHLFQDDSQRSSRVGIHIFTEDIEALHAELQGRGARLSQGIMRQAWGNRDFRVNDDSGNEIKFTEPENE
;
A
#
# COMPACT_ATOMS: atom_id res chain seq x y z
N MET A 1 26.46 -20.52 12.41
CA MET A 1 25.95 -19.75 11.28
C MET A 1 24.54 -19.26 11.59
N THR A 2 24.29 -17.98 11.45
CA THR A 2 23.00 -17.38 11.74
C THR A 2 22.16 -17.32 10.48
N VAL A 3 20.88 -17.70 10.60
CA VAL A 3 19.92 -17.52 9.52
C VAL A 3 19.36 -16.09 9.62
N ARG A 4 19.33 -15.39 8.51
CA ARG A 4 18.84 -14.03 8.45
C ARG A 4 17.47 -13.98 7.79
N LEU A 5 16.54 -13.27 8.42
CA LEU A 5 15.24 -12.94 7.81
C LEU A 5 15.45 -11.68 6.98
N SER A 6 15.16 -11.73 5.67
CA SER A 6 15.58 -10.67 4.76
C SER A 6 14.49 -9.65 4.47
N ARG A 7 13.24 -10.05 4.44
CA ARG A 7 12.14 -9.12 4.19
C ARG A 7 10.79 -9.78 4.46
N ILE A 8 9.76 -8.95 4.48
CA ILE A 8 8.38 -9.37 4.64
C ILE A 8 7.54 -8.70 3.55
N ALA A 9 6.51 -9.38 3.08
CA ALA A 9 5.57 -8.79 2.14
C ALA A 9 4.14 -9.06 2.63
N PRO A 10 3.28 -8.05 2.67
CA PRO A 10 1.90 -8.25 3.05
C PRO A 10 1.10 -8.90 1.92
N GLU A 11 0.12 -9.71 2.29
CA GLU A 11 -0.90 -10.19 1.37
C GLU A 11 -2.20 -9.47 1.67
N ILE A 12 -2.75 -8.76 0.67
CA ILE A 12 -3.89 -7.88 0.86
C ILE A 12 -5.07 -8.40 0.05
N PRO A 13 -6.23 -8.63 0.69
CA PRO A 13 -7.43 -9.06 -0.03
C PRO A 13 -8.03 -7.90 -0.82
N VAL A 14 -8.42 -8.18 -2.06
CA VAL A 14 -9.07 -7.18 -2.91
C VAL A 14 -10.32 -7.80 -3.54
N SER A 15 -11.31 -6.97 -3.84
CA SER A 15 -12.57 -7.44 -4.37
C SER A 15 -12.52 -7.73 -5.87
N ASN A 16 -11.66 -7.03 -6.60
CA ASN A 16 -11.49 -7.20 -8.04
C ASN A 16 -10.01 -6.99 -8.36
N LEU A 17 -9.33 -8.07 -8.70
CA LEU A 17 -7.87 -8.05 -8.88
C LEU A 17 -7.45 -7.05 -9.96
N LYS A 18 -8.13 -7.07 -11.10
CA LYS A 18 -7.74 -6.19 -12.21
C LYS A 18 -7.91 -4.71 -11.87
N GLN A 19 -9.00 -4.35 -11.23
CA GLN A 19 -9.22 -2.99 -10.75
C GLN A 19 -8.17 -2.57 -9.74
N SER A 20 -7.80 -3.48 -8.84
CA SER A 20 -6.81 -3.18 -7.82
C SER A 20 -5.43 -2.99 -8.42
N ILE A 21 -5.05 -3.83 -9.39
CA ILE A 21 -3.79 -3.65 -10.11
C ILE A 21 -3.76 -2.25 -10.74
N ASP A 22 -4.83 -1.85 -11.42
CA ASP A 22 -4.91 -0.53 -12.03
C ASP A 22 -4.78 0.57 -11.00
N TYR A 23 -5.44 0.43 -9.85
CA TYR A 23 -5.38 1.42 -8.79
C TYR A 23 -3.95 1.57 -8.26
N TYR A 24 -3.30 0.45 -7.95
CA TYR A 24 -1.94 0.49 -7.43
C TYR A 24 -0.96 1.07 -8.45
N GLN A 25 -1.15 0.77 -9.73
CA GLN A 25 -0.30 1.36 -10.77
C GLN A 25 -0.57 2.85 -10.98
N GLN A 26 -1.82 3.21 -11.20
CA GLN A 26 -2.16 4.58 -11.62
C GLN A 26 -2.17 5.55 -10.45
N LYS A 27 -2.67 5.13 -9.31
CA LYS A 27 -2.89 6.02 -8.17
C LYS A 27 -1.77 5.97 -7.14
N LEU A 28 -1.08 4.86 -7.03
CA LEU A 28 -0.02 4.70 -6.02
C LEU A 28 1.38 4.59 -6.63
N GLY A 29 1.49 4.49 -7.96
CA GLY A 29 2.78 4.48 -8.64
C GLY A 29 3.53 3.16 -8.55
N PHE A 30 2.85 2.07 -8.29
CA PHE A 30 3.47 0.75 -8.27
C PHE A 30 3.59 0.19 -9.67
N GLN A 31 4.43 -0.82 -9.83
CA GLN A 31 4.57 -1.59 -11.07
C GLN A 31 4.17 -3.03 -10.81
N VAL A 32 3.58 -3.68 -11.80
CA VAL A 32 3.26 -5.10 -11.69
C VAL A 32 4.52 -5.90 -11.88
N ALA A 33 4.90 -6.67 -10.86
CA ALA A 33 6.03 -7.57 -10.93
C ALA A 33 5.61 -8.96 -11.42
N VAL A 34 4.46 -9.43 -10.94
CA VAL A 34 3.92 -10.74 -11.29
C VAL A 34 2.41 -10.63 -11.36
N GLU A 35 1.83 -11.25 -12.38
CA GLU A 35 0.38 -11.39 -12.48
C GLU A 35 0.06 -12.84 -12.79
N MET A 36 -0.78 -13.45 -11.96
CA MET A 36 -1.23 -14.83 -12.13
C MET A 36 -2.76 -14.86 -12.18
N PRO A 37 -3.35 -14.56 -13.36
CA PRO A 37 -4.82 -14.46 -13.44
C PRO A 37 -5.54 -15.73 -13.04
N ASP A 38 -4.98 -16.88 -13.36
CA ASP A 38 -5.59 -18.18 -13.03
C ASP A 38 -5.67 -18.43 -11.52
N ARG A 39 -4.85 -17.74 -10.75
CA ARG A 39 -4.83 -17.86 -9.29
C ARG A 39 -5.43 -16.63 -8.61
N HIS A 40 -5.89 -15.68 -9.38
CA HIS A 40 -6.44 -14.42 -8.85
C HIS A 40 -5.46 -13.74 -7.92
N TYR A 41 -4.19 -13.64 -8.36
CA TYR A 41 -3.08 -13.20 -7.54
C TYR A 41 -2.15 -12.32 -8.36
N ALA A 42 -1.61 -11.28 -7.73
CA ALA A 42 -0.62 -10.41 -8.35
C ALA A 42 0.34 -9.86 -7.31
N ILE A 43 1.53 -9.49 -7.76
CA ILE A 43 2.51 -8.80 -6.94
C ILE A 43 2.80 -7.45 -7.58
N VAL A 44 2.64 -6.39 -6.81
CA VAL A 44 2.97 -5.04 -7.24
C VAL A 44 4.13 -4.54 -6.40
N GLU A 45 5.02 -3.78 -7.01
CA GLU A 45 6.24 -3.31 -6.36
C GLU A 45 6.45 -1.82 -6.62
N ARG A 46 7.01 -1.15 -5.64
CA ARG A 46 7.51 0.21 -5.80
C ARG A 46 8.73 0.34 -4.89
N ASP A 47 9.85 0.81 -5.46
CA ASP A 47 11.11 0.92 -4.74
C ASP A 47 11.46 -0.43 -4.08
N ASP A 48 11.66 -0.46 -2.79
CA ASP A 48 12.10 -1.67 -2.09
C ASP A 48 10.94 -2.48 -1.52
N ILE A 49 9.71 -2.12 -1.81
CA ILE A 49 8.56 -2.80 -1.22
C ILE A 49 7.75 -3.57 -2.25
N ALA A 50 7.14 -4.66 -1.81
CA ALA A 50 6.23 -5.47 -2.61
C ALA A 50 4.95 -5.68 -1.82
N ILE A 51 3.82 -5.63 -2.51
CA ILE A 51 2.51 -5.92 -1.96
C ILE A 51 1.92 -7.04 -2.81
N HIS A 52 1.45 -8.09 -2.15
CA HIS A 52 0.78 -9.20 -2.81
C HIS A 52 -0.72 -8.97 -2.73
N LEU A 53 -1.39 -9.00 -3.88
CA LEU A 53 -2.83 -8.79 -3.97
C LEU A 53 -3.48 -10.12 -4.32
N PHE A 54 -4.54 -10.51 -3.60
CA PHE A 54 -5.31 -11.68 -3.95
C PHE A 54 -6.79 -11.34 -3.95
N GLN A 55 -7.51 -11.89 -4.93
CA GLN A 55 -8.94 -11.63 -5.02
C GLN A 55 -9.68 -12.50 -4.03
N ASP A 56 -10.46 -11.85 -3.19
CA ASP A 56 -11.30 -12.52 -2.20
C ASP A 56 -12.76 -12.26 -2.55
N ASP A 57 -13.41 -13.29 -3.08
CA ASP A 57 -14.82 -13.21 -3.48
C ASP A 57 -15.77 -13.35 -2.30
N SER A 58 -15.26 -13.65 -1.10
CA SER A 58 -16.11 -13.65 0.09
C SER A 58 -16.53 -12.21 0.34
N GLN A 59 -17.83 -12.00 0.61
CA GLN A 59 -18.33 -10.65 0.87
C GLN A 59 -17.98 -10.17 2.26
N ARG A 60 -16.88 -10.65 2.79
CA ARG A 60 -16.37 -10.18 4.06
C ARG A 60 -15.77 -8.80 3.87
N SER A 61 -16.21 -7.87 4.67
CA SER A 61 -15.61 -6.54 4.73
C SER A 61 -14.32 -6.58 5.56
N SER A 62 -13.44 -7.55 5.29
CA SER A 62 -12.17 -7.61 5.99
C SER A 62 -11.21 -6.63 5.34
N ARG A 63 -11.08 -5.48 5.96
CA ARG A 63 -10.10 -4.49 5.57
C ARG A 63 -8.82 -4.76 6.32
N VAL A 64 -7.70 -4.59 5.65
CA VAL A 64 -6.40 -4.64 6.31
C VAL A 64 -5.76 -3.27 6.27
N GLY A 65 -4.92 -3.00 7.25
CA GLY A 65 -4.13 -1.79 7.31
C GLY A 65 -2.66 -2.15 7.23
N ILE A 66 -1.90 -1.38 6.47
CA ILE A 66 -0.45 -1.56 6.41
C ILE A 66 0.23 -0.21 6.59
N HIS A 67 1.45 -0.26 7.11
CA HIS A 67 2.32 0.91 7.21
C HIS A 67 3.44 0.79 6.18
N ILE A 68 3.63 1.85 5.41
CA ILE A 68 4.77 1.97 4.52
C ILE A 68 5.56 3.19 5.00
N PHE A 69 6.86 2.99 5.23
CA PHE A 69 7.69 4.07 5.72
C PHE A 69 8.35 4.80 4.56
N THR A 70 8.40 6.11 4.66
CA THR A 70 8.98 6.98 3.64
C THR A 70 9.86 8.05 4.30
N GLU A 71 10.82 8.57 3.55
CA GLU A 71 11.70 9.61 4.03
C GLU A 71 11.18 11.01 3.73
N ASP A 72 10.39 11.18 2.67
CA ASP A 72 9.90 12.49 2.24
C ASP A 72 8.39 12.44 2.07
N ILE A 73 7.71 12.61 3.19
CA ILE A 73 6.25 12.45 3.21
C ILE A 73 5.53 13.54 2.41
N GLU A 74 6.07 14.76 2.38
CA GLU A 74 5.41 15.85 1.66
C GLU A 74 5.46 15.62 0.16
N ALA A 75 6.60 15.17 -0.36
CA ALA A 75 6.72 14.87 -1.78
C ALA A 75 5.83 13.70 -2.18
N LEU A 76 5.78 12.65 -1.36
CA LEU A 76 4.91 11.50 -1.64
C LEU A 76 3.44 11.89 -1.58
N HIS A 77 3.03 12.67 -0.59
CA HIS A 77 1.65 13.14 -0.49
C HIS A 77 1.25 13.92 -1.74
N ALA A 78 2.11 14.84 -2.19
CA ALA A 78 1.84 15.64 -3.38
C ALA A 78 1.74 14.75 -4.63
N GLU A 79 2.60 13.76 -4.76
CA GLU A 79 2.55 12.82 -5.89
C GLU A 79 1.24 12.04 -5.90
N LEU A 80 0.87 11.43 -4.78
CA LEU A 80 -0.32 10.58 -4.73
C LEU A 80 -1.60 11.41 -4.87
N GLN A 81 -1.62 12.61 -4.31
CA GLN A 81 -2.72 13.53 -4.52
C GLN A 81 -2.87 13.89 -6.01
N GLY A 82 -1.76 14.16 -6.67
CA GLY A 82 -1.76 14.47 -8.10
C GLY A 82 -2.20 13.29 -8.97
N ARG A 83 -1.96 12.06 -8.51
CA ARG A 83 -2.42 10.85 -9.21
C ARG A 83 -3.91 10.56 -8.96
N GLY A 84 -4.54 11.24 -8.01
CA GLY A 84 -5.93 11.01 -7.67
C GLY A 84 -6.17 9.86 -6.70
N ALA A 85 -5.18 9.52 -5.88
CA ALA A 85 -5.37 8.51 -4.83
C ALA A 85 -6.45 8.95 -3.82
N ARG A 86 -7.10 7.98 -3.20
CA ARG A 86 -8.17 8.24 -2.24
C ARG A 86 -7.58 8.52 -0.87
N LEU A 87 -7.30 9.81 -0.62
CA LEU A 87 -6.75 10.24 0.67
C LEU A 87 -7.85 10.25 1.72
N SER A 88 -7.68 9.43 2.76
CA SER A 88 -8.61 9.41 3.89
C SER A 88 -8.15 10.32 5.03
N GLN A 89 -6.87 10.68 5.04
CA GLN A 89 -6.31 11.61 6.01
C GLN A 89 -5.13 12.31 5.38
N GLY A 90 -5.06 13.63 5.51
CA GLY A 90 -3.88 14.41 5.10
C GLY A 90 -2.73 14.22 6.07
N ILE A 91 -1.61 14.88 5.78
CA ILE A 91 -0.42 14.77 6.65
C ILE A 91 -0.77 15.26 8.04
N MET A 92 -0.47 14.42 9.03
CA MET A 92 -0.76 14.71 10.42
C MET A 92 0.37 14.18 11.30
N ARG A 93 0.75 14.96 12.30
CA ARG A 93 1.69 14.49 13.33
C ARG A 93 0.90 13.74 14.38
N GLN A 94 1.29 12.50 14.62
CA GLN A 94 0.63 11.67 15.62
C GLN A 94 1.20 11.97 17.02
N ALA A 95 0.46 11.54 18.03
CA ALA A 95 0.84 11.79 19.42
C ALA A 95 2.20 11.19 19.79
N TRP A 96 2.59 10.11 19.10
CA TRP A 96 3.88 9.46 19.32
C TRP A 96 5.03 10.05 18.49
N GLY A 97 4.78 11.13 17.71
CA GLY A 97 5.80 11.91 17.05
C GLY A 97 5.95 11.72 15.55
N ASN A 98 5.54 10.57 15.02
CA ASN A 98 5.62 10.32 13.57
C ASN A 98 4.60 11.18 12.82
N ARG A 99 4.91 11.51 11.56
CA ARG A 99 3.93 12.11 10.66
C ARG A 99 3.44 11.06 9.69
N ASP A 100 2.14 11.03 9.43
CA ASP A 100 1.58 10.12 8.45
C ASP A 100 0.48 10.77 7.63
N PHE A 101 0.17 10.16 6.49
CA PHE A 101 -1.09 10.37 5.79
C PHE A 101 -1.62 9.01 5.37
N ARG A 102 -2.90 8.95 5.04
CA ARG A 102 -3.58 7.67 4.81
C ARG A 102 -4.32 7.68 3.51
N VAL A 103 -4.25 6.53 2.82
CA VAL A 103 -4.91 6.31 1.55
C VAL A 103 -5.74 5.03 1.67
N ASN A 104 -6.93 5.05 1.13
CA ASN A 104 -7.70 3.81 0.93
C ASN A 104 -7.47 3.30 -0.47
N ASP A 105 -7.31 1.98 -0.62
CA ASP A 105 -7.29 1.42 -1.96
C ASP A 105 -8.73 1.23 -2.46
N ASP A 106 -8.88 0.68 -3.66
CA ASP A 106 -10.19 0.49 -4.28
C ASP A 106 -11.08 -0.54 -3.56
N SER A 107 -10.48 -1.35 -2.70
CA SER A 107 -11.19 -2.36 -1.90
C SER A 107 -11.40 -1.94 -0.45
N GLY A 108 -10.98 -0.73 -0.09
CA GLY A 108 -11.13 -0.19 1.26
C GLY A 108 -10.01 -0.55 2.21
N ASN A 109 -8.94 -1.18 1.75
CA ASN A 109 -7.77 -1.39 2.58
C ASN A 109 -7.09 -0.05 2.85
N GLU A 110 -6.53 0.11 4.05
CA GLU A 110 -5.91 1.36 4.45
C GLU A 110 -4.39 1.26 4.38
N ILE A 111 -3.78 2.21 3.69
CA ILE A 111 -2.33 2.31 3.59
C ILE A 111 -1.91 3.59 4.31
N LYS A 112 -1.08 3.43 5.34
CA LYS A 112 -0.54 4.55 6.11
C LYS A 112 0.88 4.78 5.64
N PHE A 113 1.13 5.93 5.03
CA PHE A 113 2.48 6.33 4.66
C PHE A 113 3.04 7.16 5.80
N THR A 114 4.12 6.69 6.38
CA THR A 114 4.63 7.21 7.65
C THR A 114 6.07 7.67 7.49
N GLU A 115 6.32 8.89 7.93
CA GLU A 115 7.69 9.40 8.07
C GLU A 115 8.07 9.27 9.54
N PRO A 116 9.08 8.47 9.85
CA PRO A 116 9.50 8.31 11.24
C PRO A 116 10.01 9.63 11.81
N GLU A 117 9.82 9.81 13.12
CA GLU A 117 10.39 10.97 13.79
C GLU A 117 11.92 10.86 13.78
N ASN A 118 12.55 11.93 13.33
CA ASN A 118 14.01 12.04 13.38
C ASN A 118 14.46 12.51 14.74
N GLU A 119 15.42 11.82 15.30
CA GLU A 119 16.08 12.23 16.52
C GLU A 119 17.28 13.11 16.24
#